data_b29f5fcbe6f4fcd9e24d8205ddda04bd
#
_entry.id   b29f5fcbe6f4fcd9e24d8205ddda04bd
#
_cell.length_a   1.000
_cell.length_b   1.000
_cell.length_c   1.000
_cell.angle_alpha   90.00
_cell.angle_beta   90.00
_cell.angle_gamma   90.00
#
_symmetry.space_group_name_H-M   'P 1'
#
loop_
_entity.id
_entity.type
_entity.pdbx_description
1 polymer ?
#
loop_
_entity_poly.entity_id
_entity_poly.type
_entity_poly.pdbx_seq_one_letter_code
_entity_poly.pdbx_strand_id
1 'polypeptide(L)'
;MNLKKQLACIYTSDFFSGLRITDAVWVALLAARGFSLLEIGLAESVYHIVSLLFEVPSGMAADLLGRKKTLVCGGVLVVAANLLMAFAPNLFFICLAMGLNAFAATLHSGTNAALVYDSLKQAGRTADYIQVSANSSQISMAANAFGSLASTLEPFLQFTGFYLLSALFEGISAFANVLMAEPVVTEAQASRKQQTFRDLPRLFAQLVRDSLHALRTCPLAVKLIVSSAVISIPSYLTKMFLQQRLMELG
;
A
#
# COMPACT_ATOMS: atom_id res chain seq x y z
N MET A 1 25.14 -0.39 8.89
CA MET A 1 24.21 0.16 7.85
C MET A 1 24.62 1.59 7.52
N ASN A 2 24.66 1.97 6.23
CA ASN A 2 24.87 3.38 5.85
C ASN A 2 23.51 4.09 5.82
N LEU A 3 23.22 4.93 6.83
CA LEU A 3 21.91 5.58 6.98
C LEU A 3 21.57 6.50 5.80
N LYS A 4 22.55 7.25 5.24
CA LYS A 4 22.30 8.13 4.09
C LYS A 4 21.83 7.33 2.87
N LYS A 5 22.48 6.20 2.58
CA LYS A 5 22.06 5.30 1.50
C LYS A 5 20.68 4.72 1.78
N GLN A 6 20.41 4.30 3.00
CA GLN A 6 19.12 3.76 3.42
C GLN A 6 17.98 4.77 3.20
N LEU A 7 18.15 6.01 3.68
CA LEU A 7 17.16 7.07 3.50
C LEU A 7 16.97 7.45 2.02
N ALA A 8 18.04 7.49 1.23
CA ALA A 8 17.95 7.73 -0.22
C ALA A 8 17.10 6.64 -0.90
N CYS A 9 17.30 5.37 -0.57
CA CYS A 9 16.48 4.27 -1.11
C CYS A 9 15.02 4.38 -0.67
N ILE A 10 14.76 4.74 0.60
CA ILE A 10 13.38 4.95 1.12
C ILE A 10 12.70 6.07 0.34
N TYR A 11 13.32 7.24 0.23
CA TYR A 11 12.74 8.39 -0.48
C TYR A 11 12.55 8.12 -1.97
N THR A 12 13.46 7.37 -2.60
CA THR A 12 13.29 6.93 -3.99
C THR A 12 12.09 5.99 -4.12
N SER A 13 11.96 5.02 -3.23
CA SER A 13 10.80 4.13 -3.20
C SER A 13 9.50 4.90 -2.99
N ASP A 14 9.46 5.82 -2.00
CA ASP A 14 8.29 6.64 -1.69
C ASP A 14 7.89 7.55 -2.85
N PHE A 15 8.86 8.09 -3.60
CA PHE A 15 8.59 8.90 -4.77
C PHE A 15 7.95 8.08 -5.88
N PHE A 16 8.56 6.96 -6.28
CA PHE A 16 8.06 6.17 -7.40
C PHE A 16 6.75 5.44 -7.07
N SER A 17 6.58 4.91 -5.87
CA SER A 17 5.30 4.34 -5.43
C SER A 17 4.22 5.42 -5.19
N GLY A 18 4.64 6.65 -4.94
CA GLY A 18 3.75 7.81 -4.84
C GLY A 18 3.20 8.30 -6.18
N LEU A 19 3.86 7.99 -7.32
CA LEU A 19 3.40 8.34 -8.68
C LEU A 19 2.19 7.48 -9.11
N ARG A 20 1.10 7.59 -8.38
CA ARG A 20 -0.15 6.82 -8.59
C ARG A 20 -0.96 7.37 -9.75
N ILE A 21 -0.45 7.24 -10.96
CA ILE A 21 -1.03 7.84 -12.16
C ILE A 21 -2.42 7.28 -12.51
N THR A 22 -2.75 6.08 -12.04
CA THR A 22 -4.05 5.43 -12.26
C THR A 22 -5.12 5.84 -11.26
N ASP A 23 -4.75 6.32 -10.04
CA ASP A 23 -5.71 6.59 -8.95
C ASP A 23 -6.77 7.65 -9.30
N ALA A 24 -6.44 8.58 -10.18
CA ALA A 24 -7.37 9.64 -10.60
C ALA A 24 -8.34 9.19 -11.71
N VAL A 25 -8.00 8.13 -12.45
CA VAL A 25 -8.69 7.81 -13.72
C VAL A 25 -9.13 6.35 -13.84
N TRP A 26 -8.83 5.48 -12.88
CA TRP A 26 -9.09 4.04 -13.00
C TRP A 26 -10.56 3.68 -13.25
N VAL A 27 -11.51 4.41 -12.62
CA VAL A 27 -12.95 4.24 -12.83
C VAL A 27 -13.30 4.60 -14.28
N ALA A 28 -12.82 5.77 -14.74
CA ALA A 28 -13.03 6.24 -16.10
C ALA A 28 -12.43 5.29 -17.15
N LEU A 29 -11.21 4.80 -16.88
CA LEU A 29 -10.53 3.84 -17.74
C LEU A 29 -11.29 2.51 -17.87
N LEU A 30 -11.87 1.99 -16.80
CA LEU A 30 -12.69 0.79 -16.84
C LEU A 30 -14.04 1.03 -17.51
N ALA A 31 -14.68 2.17 -17.23
CA ALA A 31 -15.94 2.55 -17.90
C ALA A 31 -15.75 2.73 -19.42
N ALA A 32 -14.63 3.33 -19.85
CA ALA A 32 -14.27 3.43 -21.28
C ALA A 32 -14.09 2.07 -21.96
N ARG A 33 -13.73 1.03 -21.20
CA ARG A 33 -13.67 -0.37 -21.68
C ARG A 33 -15.03 -1.09 -21.68
N GLY A 34 -16.10 -0.40 -21.28
CA GLY A 34 -17.48 -0.93 -21.30
C GLY A 34 -17.89 -1.66 -20.02
N PHE A 35 -17.09 -1.58 -18.94
CA PHE A 35 -17.50 -2.12 -17.63
C PHE A 35 -18.54 -1.19 -16.99
N SER A 36 -19.61 -1.78 -16.49
CA SER A 36 -20.64 -1.05 -15.74
C SER A 36 -20.14 -0.59 -14.37
N LEU A 37 -20.76 0.44 -13.82
CA LEU A 37 -20.45 0.93 -12.46
C LEU A 37 -20.63 -0.16 -11.39
N LEU A 38 -21.56 -1.08 -11.60
CA LEU A 38 -21.75 -2.21 -10.70
C LEU A 38 -20.53 -3.15 -10.72
N GLU A 39 -19.99 -3.46 -11.88
CA GLU A 39 -18.80 -4.30 -12.03
C GLU A 39 -17.57 -3.64 -11.45
N ILE A 40 -17.41 -2.33 -11.65
CA ILE A 40 -16.33 -1.53 -11.05
C ILE A 40 -16.46 -1.52 -9.52
N GLY A 41 -17.69 -1.33 -9.00
CA GLY A 41 -17.98 -1.40 -7.57
C GLY A 41 -17.74 -2.77 -6.95
N LEU A 42 -17.99 -3.85 -7.68
CA LEU A 42 -17.64 -5.21 -7.25
C LEU A 42 -16.12 -5.41 -7.16
N ALA A 43 -15.37 -4.92 -8.15
CA ALA A 43 -13.91 -4.98 -8.13
C ALA A 43 -13.32 -4.20 -6.94
N GLU A 44 -13.85 -3.01 -6.65
CA GLU A 44 -13.49 -2.19 -5.48
C GLU A 44 -13.85 -2.90 -4.17
N SER A 45 -14.99 -3.58 -4.12
CA SER A 45 -15.39 -4.38 -2.96
C SER A 45 -14.39 -5.51 -2.67
N VAL A 46 -13.90 -6.18 -3.72
CA VAL A 46 -12.83 -7.20 -3.59
C VAL A 46 -11.57 -6.58 -2.98
N TYR A 47 -11.16 -5.39 -3.44
CA TYR A 47 -10.01 -4.69 -2.87
C TYR A 47 -10.18 -4.49 -1.36
N HIS A 48 -11.31 -3.95 -0.91
CA HIS A 48 -11.55 -3.67 0.51
C HIS A 48 -11.68 -4.94 1.36
N ILE A 49 -12.33 -5.99 0.85
CA ILE A 49 -12.45 -7.28 1.54
C ILE A 49 -11.05 -7.90 1.75
N VAL A 50 -10.22 -7.93 0.70
CA VAL A 50 -8.86 -8.48 0.80
C VAL A 50 -8.01 -7.63 1.74
N SER A 51 -8.07 -6.30 1.65
CA SER A 51 -7.36 -5.41 2.59
C SER A 51 -7.75 -5.72 4.04
N LEU A 52 -9.04 -5.81 4.34
CA LEU A 52 -9.52 -6.10 5.69
C LEU A 52 -9.02 -7.46 6.20
N LEU A 53 -9.08 -8.50 5.38
CA LEU A 53 -8.67 -9.85 5.76
C LEU A 53 -7.17 -9.99 6.00
N PHE A 54 -6.36 -9.24 5.24
CA PHE A 54 -4.91 -9.41 5.25
C PHE A 54 -4.15 -8.31 5.99
N GLU A 55 -4.80 -7.23 6.48
CA GLU A 55 -4.13 -6.14 7.20
C GLU A 55 -3.34 -6.65 8.41
N VAL A 56 -3.93 -7.50 9.22
CA VAL A 56 -3.25 -8.07 10.40
C VAL A 56 -2.25 -9.17 10.03
N PRO A 57 -2.58 -10.16 9.18
CA PRO A 57 -1.62 -11.18 8.75
C PRO A 57 -0.37 -10.62 8.07
N SER A 58 -0.50 -9.55 7.29
CA SER A 58 0.64 -8.91 6.60
C SER A 58 1.62 -8.27 7.57
N GLY A 59 1.13 -7.60 8.63
CA GLY A 59 1.97 -7.07 9.69
C GLY A 59 2.78 -8.15 10.39
N MET A 60 2.15 -9.29 10.72
CA MET A 60 2.82 -10.46 11.29
C MET A 60 3.86 -11.05 10.33
N ALA A 61 3.54 -11.14 9.04
CA ALA A 61 4.47 -11.59 8.02
C ALA A 61 5.70 -10.69 7.94
N ALA A 62 5.53 -9.37 8.08
CA ALA A 62 6.63 -8.40 8.12
C ALA A 62 7.55 -8.62 9.33
N ASP A 63 6.99 -8.98 10.47
CA ASP A 63 7.79 -9.29 11.67
C ASP A 63 8.56 -10.60 11.53
N LEU A 64 8.00 -11.60 10.87
CA LEU A 64 8.63 -12.90 10.64
C LEU A 64 9.66 -12.89 9.51
N LEU A 65 9.30 -12.36 8.34
CA LEU A 65 10.13 -12.37 7.13
C LEU A 65 11.19 -11.28 7.13
N GLY A 66 10.91 -10.17 7.79
CA GLY A 66 11.70 -8.96 7.79
C GLY A 66 11.08 -7.85 6.96
N ARG A 67 11.32 -6.61 7.39
CA ARG A 67 10.72 -5.41 6.80
C ARG A 67 11.06 -5.26 5.32
N LYS A 68 12.36 -5.36 4.98
CA LYS A 68 12.83 -5.24 3.59
C LYS A 68 12.18 -6.30 2.68
N LYS A 69 12.20 -7.58 3.11
CA LYS A 69 11.67 -8.67 2.28
C LYS A 69 10.16 -8.50 2.02
N THR A 70 9.43 -8.04 3.03
CA THR A 70 8.00 -7.78 2.92
C THR A 70 7.71 -6.64 1.94
N LEU A 71 8.48 -5.53 2.00
CA LEU A 71 8.35 -4.43 1.04
C LEU A 71 8.69 -4.85 -0.39
N VAL A 72 9.74 -5.65 -0.56
CA VAL A 72 10.10 -6.18 -1.90
C VAL A 72 9.00 -7.10 -2.43
N CYS A 73 8.47 -8.00 -1.60
CA CYS A 73 7.37 -8.87 -1.98
C CYS A 73 6.12 -8.05 -2.36
N GLY A 74 5.75 -7.06 -1.55
CA GLY A 74 4.65 -6.14 -1.85
C GLY A 74 4.86 -5.43 -3.19
N GLY A 75 6.03 -4.85 -3.43
CA GLY A 75 6.35 -4.18 -4.69
C GLY A 75 6.24 -5.08 -5.92
N VAL A 76 6.75 -6.33 -5.83
CA VAL A 76 6.60 -7.32 -6.92
C VAL A 76 5.12 -7.65 -7.17
N LEU A 77 4.32 -7.77 -6.11
CA LEU A 77 2.88 -8.03 -6.23
C LEU A 77 2.13 -6.86 -6.86
N VAL A 78 2.48 -5.60 -6.54
CA VAL A 78 1.90 -4.41 -7.21
C VAL A 78 2.24 -4.39 -8.69
N VAL A 79 3.50 -4.69 -9.06
CA VAL A 79 3.89 -4.80 -10.48
C VAL A 79 3.05 -5.87 -11.17
N ALA A 80 2.91 -7.06 -10.56
CA ALA A 80 2.10 -8.14 -11.12
C ALA A 80 0.61 -7.74 -11.24
N ALA A 81 0.06 -7.04 -10.25
CA ALA A 81 -1.32 -6.53 -10.27
C ALA A 81 -1.53 -5.52 -11.41
N ASN A 82 -0.60 -4.58 -11.59
CA ASN A 82 -0.67 -3.60 -12.68
C ASN A 82 -0.56 -4.27 -14.06
N LEU A 83 0.33 -5.25 -14.23
CA LEU A 83 0.44 -6.00 -15.48
C LEU A 83 -0.84 -6.82 -15.74
N LEU A 84 -1.38 -7.47 -14.70
CA LEU A 84 -2.63 -8.22 -14.83
C LEU A 84 -3.79 -7.29 -15.21
N MET A 85 -3.87 -6.10 -14.59
CA MET A 85 -4.90 -5.11 -14.91
C MET A 85 -4.75 -4.58 -16.35
N ALA A 86 -3.51 -4.30 -16.81
CA ALA A 86 -3.24 -3.81 -18.16
C ALA A 86 -3.80 -4.73 -19.25
N PHE A 87 -3.77 -6.03 -19.01
CA PHE A 87 -4.19 -7.06 -19.98
C PHE A 87 -5.46 -7.82 -19.56
N ALA A 88 -6.18 -7.37 -18.51
CA ALA A 88 -7.37 -8.03 -18.00
C ALA A 88 -8.47 -8.12 -19.09
N PRO A 89 -8.88 -9.32 -19.52
CA PRO A 89 -9.89 -9.47 -20.59
C PRO A 89 -11.33 -9.35 -20.09
N ASN A 90 -11.55 -9.55 -18.80
CA ASN A 90 -12.89 -9.58 -18.20
C ASN A 90 -12.85 -9.23 -16.71
N LEU A 91 -14.03 -9.11 -16.09
CA LEU A 91 -14.22 -8.74 -14.70
C LEU A 91 -13.46 -9.66 -13.71
N PHE A 92 -13.38 -10.96 -14.00
CA PHE A 92 -12.66 -11.89 -13.12
C PHE A 92 -11.19 -11.49 -12.94
N PHE A 93 -10.50 -11.18 -14.04
CA PHE A 93 -9.10 -10.74 -14.00
C PHE A 93 -8.93 -9.36 -13.36
N ILE A 94 -9.91 -8.47 -13.55
CA ILE A 94 -9.93 -7.17 -12.84
C ILE A 94 -10.04 -7.38 -11.33
N CYS A 95 -11.00 -8.20 -10.88
CA CYS A 95 -11.14 -8.54 -9.46
C CYS A 95 -9.88 -9.21 -8.89
N LEU A 96 -9.24 -10.09 -9.66
CA LEU A 96 -7.99 -10.72 -9.27
C LEU A 96 -6.85 -9.71 -9.14
N ALA A 97 -6.72 -8.77 -10.09
CA ALA A 97 -5.74 -7.69 -10.03
C ALA A 97 -5.99 -6.76 -8.82
N MET A 98 -7.24 -6.40 -8.56
CA MET A 98 -7.63 -5.59 -7.41
C MET A 98 -7.34 -6.30 -6.08
N GLY A 99 -7.64 -7.60 -5.98
CA GLY A 99 -7.30 -8.41 -4.81
C GLY A 99 -5.79 -8.52 -4.58
N LEU A 100 -5.02 -8.72 -5.66
CA LEU A 100 -3.57 -8.78 -5.59
C LEU A 100 -2.96 -7.44 -5.17
N ASN A 101 -3.48 -6.34 -5.70
CA ASN A 101 -3.07 -4.98 -5.33
C ASN A 101 -3.41 -4.67 -3.85
N ALA A 102 -4.59 -5.07 -3.40
CA ALA A 102 -5.01 -4.93 -2.01
C ALA A 102 -4.08 -5.70 -1.05
N PHE A 103 -3.77 -6.95 -1.37
CA PHE A 103 -2.84 -7.75 -0.57
C PHE A 103 -1.43 -7.12 -0.55
N ALA A 104 -0.94 -6.63 -1.67
CA ALA A 104 0.32 -5.91 -1.74
C ALA A 104 0.30 -4.63 -0.87
N ALA A 105 -0.79 -3.86 -0.91
CA ALA A 105 -0.97 -2.67 -0.09
C ALA A 105 -0.90 -2.98 1.41
N THR A 106 -1.50 -4.09 1.86
CA THR A 106 -1.39 -4.51 3.28
C THR A 106 0.03 -4.89 3.68
N LEU A 107 0.84 -5.45 2.77
CA LEU A 107 2.27 -5.72 3.03
C LEU A 107 3.08 -4.42 3.18
N HIS A 108 2.71 -3.35 2.50
CA HIS A 108 3.33 -2.03 2.65
C HIS A 108 2.83 -1.29 3.90
N SER A 109 1.56 -1.50 4.30
CA SER A 109 0.94 -0.86 5.45
C SER A 109 1.74 -1.15 6.73
N GLY A 110 2.14 -0.09 7.43
CA GLY A 110 2.94 -0.20 8.65
C GLY A 110 4.39 -0.67 8.46
N THR A 111 4.69 -1.48 7.45
CA THR A 111 6.05 -2.03 7.23
C THR A 111 7.04 -0.95 6.87
N ASN A 112 6.67 0.02 6.03
CA ASN A 112 7.52 1.15 5.66
C ASN A 112 7.86 2.01 6.87
N ALA A 113 6.85 2.41 7.65
CA ALA A 113 7.05 3.20 8.87
C ALA A 113 7.94 2.47 9.90
N ALA A 114 7.72 1.17 10.07
CA ALA A 114 8.54 0.34 10.94
C ALA A 114 9.98 0.21 10.43
N LEU A 115 10.21 0.06 9.12
CA LEU A 115 11.56 0.00 8.54
C LEU A 115 12.30 1.33 8.75
N VAL A 116 11.63 2.48 8.57
CA VAL A 116 12.20 3.80 8.83
C VAL A 116 12.60 3.90 10.30
N TYR A 117 11.68 3.57 11.23
CA TYR A 117 11.95 3.62 12.67
C TYR A 117 13.11 2.73 13.07
N ASP A 118 13.11 1.46 12.64
CA ASP A 118 14.16 0.50 12.96
C ASP A 118 15.51 0.92 12.37
N SER A 119 15.52 1.50 11.16
CA SER A 119 16.74 2.03 10.53
C SER A 119 17.36 3.18 11.33
N LEU A 120 16.53 4.11 11.80
CA LEU A 120 16.96 5.23 12.63
C LEU A 120 17.42 4.76 14.02
N LYS A 121 16.70 3.80 14.60
CA LYS A 121 17.06 3.21 15.90
C LYS A 121 18.41 2.50 15.83
N GLN A 122 18.67 1.71 14.78
CA GLN A 122 19.97 1.07 14.56
C GLN A 122 21.11 2.09 14.40
N ALA A 123 20.82 3.28 13.87
CA ALA A 123 21.78 4.37 13.72
C ALA A 123 21.90 5.29 14.93
N GLY A 124 21.15 5.05 16.02
CA GLY A 124 21.12 5.91 17.21
C GLY A 124 20.44 7.28 16.99
N ARG A 125 19.57 7.40 15.97
CA ARG A 125 18.96 8.65 15.53
C ARG A 125 17.42 8.62 15.58
N THR A 126 16.85 8.00 16.59
CA THR A 126 15.39 7.90 16.77
C THR A 126 14.69 9.25 16.90
N ALA A 127 15.40 10.29 17.40
CA ALA A 127 14.85 11.65 17.48
C ALA A 127 14.46 12.24 16.11
N ASP A 128 15.10 11.78 15.03
CA ASP A 128 14.84 12.27 13.67
C ASP A 128 13.60 11.60 13.04
N TYR A 129 12.97 10.63 13.70
CA TYR A 129 11.88 9.83 13.11
C TYR A 129 10.72 10.70 12.58
N ILE A 130 10.29 11.70 13.35
CA ILE A 130 9.19 12.59 12.94
C ILE A 130 9.56 13.35 11.66
N GLN A 131 10.77 13.88 11.59
CA GLN A 131 11.24 14.62 10.43
C GLN A 131 11.37 13.73 9.18
N VAL A 132 11.95 12.54 9.34
CA VAL A 132 12.15 11.59 8.24
C VAL A 132 10.79 11.08 7.73
N SER A 133 9.86 10.76 8.63
CA SER A 133 8.50 10.34 8.25
C SER A 133 7.71 11.47 7.57
N ALA A 134 7.86 12.70 8.03
CA ALA A 134 7.26 13.88 7.39
C ALA A 134 7.80 14.07 5.97
N ASN A 135 9.12 13.98 5.79
CA ASN A 135 9.75 14.07 4.46
C ASN A 135 9.26 12.98 3.52
N SER A 136 9.19 11.73 4.00
CA SER A 136 8.65 10.56 3.26
C SER A 136 7.21 10.83 2.78
N SER A 137 6.35 11.28 3.69
CA SER A 137 4.97 11.63 3.37
C SER A 137 4.87 12.77 2.36
N GLN A 138 5.69 13.84 2.52
CA GLN A 138 5.71 14.97 1.59
C GLN A 138 6.16 14.55 0.20
N ILE A 139 7.19 13.70 0.09
CA ILE A 139 7.67 13.15 -1.19
C ILE A 139 6.56 12.34 -1.87
N SER A 140 5.89 11.43 -1.14
CA SER A 140 4.79 10.64 -1.67
C SER A 140 3.60 11.51 -2.10
N MET A 141 3.25 12.54 -1.32
CA MET A 141 2.16 13.47 -1.66
C MET A 141 2.49 14.31 -2.89
N ALA A 142 3.72 14.82 -3.00
CA ALA A 142 4.18 15.56 -4.16
C ALA A 142 4.18 14.66 -5.41
N ALA A 143 4.70 13.44 -5.30
CA ALA A 143 4.67 12.45 -6.37
C ALA A 143 3.24 12.12 -6.81
N ASN A 144 2.30 11.95 -5.87
CA ASN A 144 0.89 11.72 -6.18
C ASN A 144 0.25 12.91 -6.90
N ALA A 145 0.58 14.14 -6.51
CA ALA A 145 0.13 15.32 -7.22
C ALA A 145 0.64 15.36 -8.67
N PHE A 146 1.92 15.06 -8.89
CA PHE A 146 2.47 14.92 -10.25
C PHE A 146 1.83 13.76 -11.01
N GLY A 147 1.63 12.62 -10.36
CA GLY A 147 0.97 11.46 -10.95
C GLY A 147 -0.47 11.76 -11.38
N SER A 148 -1.21 12.56 -10.60
CA SER A 148 -2.56 12.97 -10.95
C SER A 148 -2.63 13.85 -12.21
N LEU A 149 -1.58 14.63 -12.50
CA LEU A 149 -1.48 15.39 -13.75
C LEU A 149 -1.30 14.48 -14.97
N ALA A 150 -0.85 13.24 -14.78
CA ALA A 150 -0.74 12.28 -15.87
C ALA A 150 -2.09 11.87 -16.47
N SER A 151 -3.22 12.17 -15.80
CA SER A 151 -4.56 11.99 -16.38
C SER A 151 -4.74 12.75 -17.69
N THR A 152 -4.03 13.88 -17.88
CA THR A 152 -4.04 14.64 -19.14
C THR A 152 -3.39 13.89 -20.31
N LEU A 153 -2.66 12.82 -20.04
CA LEU A 153 -2.03 11.93 -21.04
C LEU A 153 -2.97 10.80 -21.51
N GLU A 154 -4.21 10.76 -21.03
CA GLU A 154 -5.19 9.73 -21.38
C GLU A 154 -5.32 9.51 -22.89
N PRO A 155 -5.40 10.54 -23.76
CA PRO A 155 -5.51 10.35 -25.20
C PRO A 155 -4.31 9.63 -25.84
N PHE A 156 -3.14 9.67 -25.19
CA PHE A 156 -1.91 9.08 -25.69
C PHE A 156 -1.61 7.69 -25.11
N LEU A 157 -1.88 7.51 -23.81
CA LEU A 157 -1.48 6.30 -23.09
C LEU A 157 -2.52 5.19 -23.15
N GLN A 158 -3.80 5.54 -23.29
CA GLN A 158 -4.91 4.59 -23.19
C GLN A 158 -4.86 3.75 -21.89
N PHE A 159 -5.80 2.83 -21.69
CA PHE A 159 -5.89 1.98 -20.51
C PHE A 159 -4.60 1.19 -20.23
N THR A 160 -4.14 0.45 -21.22
CA THR A 160 -2.97 -0.43 -21.09
C THR A 160 -1.69 0.37 -20.79
N GLY A 161 -1.51 1.51 -21.44
CA GLY A 161 -0.34 2.38 -21.25
C GLY A 161 -0.23 2.93 -19.82
N PHE A 162 -1.35 3.33 -19.21
CA PHE A 162 -1.38 3.79 -17.81
C PHE A 162 -0.91 2.70 -16.85
N TYR A 163 -1.42 1.47 -16.99
CA TYR A 163 -1.04 0.38 -16.10
C TYR A 163 0.39 -0.14 -16.35
N LEU A 164 0.87 -0.11 -17.59
CA LEU A 164 2.27 -0.44 -17.89
C LEU A 164 3.24 0.60 -17.31
N LEU A 165 2.90 1.88 -17.40
CA LEU A 165 3.71 2.94 -16.82
C LEU A 165 3.69 2.87 -15.27
N SER A 166 2.54 2.56 -14.67
CA SER A 166 2.43 2.29 -13.23
C SER A 166 3.27 1.09 -12.82
N ALA A 167 3.25 0.00 -13.59
CA ALA A 167 4.09 -1.17 -13.35
C ALA A 167 5.59 -0.84 -13.41
N LEU A 168 6.00 0.05 -14.32
CA LEU A 168 7.39 0.54 -14.42
C LEU A 168 7.79 1.32 -13.17
N PHE A 169 6.97 2.28 -12.72
CA PHE A 169 7.27 3.08 -11.52
C PHE A 169 7.32 2.20 -10.26
N GLU A 170 6.39 1.29 -10.10
CA GLU A 170 6.41 0.34 -9.00
C GLU A 170 7.60 -0.63 -9.09
N GLY A 171 8.03 -0.99 -10.29
CA GLY A 171 9.25 -1.77 -10.51
C GLY A 171 10.51 -1.04 -10.02
N ILE A 172 10.61 0.28 -10.27
CA ILE A 172 11.70 1.12 -9.76
C ILE A 172 11.64 1.23 -8.24
N SER A 173 10.44 1.41 -7.66
CA SER A 173 10.23 1.41 -6.22
C SER A 173 10.65 0.07 -5.59
N ALA A 174 10.21 -1.06 -6.14
CA ALA A 174 10.58 -2.38 -5.69
C ALA A 174 12.10 -2.61 -5.77
N PHE A 175 12.74 -2.14 -6.83
CA PHE A 175 14.20 -2.19 -6.97
C PHE A 175 14.90 -1.35 -5.90
N ALA A 176 14.41 -0.15 -5.59
CA ALA A 176 14.93 0.65 -4.48
C ALA A 176 14.80 -0.09 -3.15
N ASN A 177 13.68 -0.81 -2.91
CA ASN A 177 13.50 -1.65 -1.73
C ASN A 177 14.51 -2.82 -1.67
N VAL A 178 14.89 -3.40 -2.81
CA VAL A 178 15.96 -4.43 -2.86
C VAL A 178 17.31 -3.87 -2.42
N LEU A 179 17.60 -2.60 -2.72
CA LEU A 179 18.86 -1.94 -2.35
C LEU A 179 18.95 -1.54 -0.87
N MET A 180 17.81 -1.52 -0.14
CA MET A 180 17.78 -1.24 1.29
C MET A 180 18.48 -2.33 2.09
N ALA A 181 18.95 -1.98 3.28
CA ALA A 181 19.43 -2.93 4.27
C ALA A 181 18.28 -3.34 5.20
N GLU A 182 18.25 -4.60 5.62
CA GLU A 182 17.33 -5.04 6.68
C GLU A 182 17.85 -4.54 8.04
N PRO A 183 17.12 -3.68 8.77
CA PRO A 183 17.53 -3.25 10.09
C PRO A 183 17.35 -4.37 11.11
N VAL A 184 18.30 -4.47 12.05
CA VAL A 184 18.24 -5.42 13.17
C VAL A 184 18.44 -4.64 14.46
N VAL A 185 17.38 -4.49 15.25
CA VAL A 185 17.37 -3.67 16.49
C VAL A 185 16.91 -4.45 17.71
N THR A 186 16.41 -5.68 17.54
CA THR A 186 16.00 -6.55 18.65
C THR A 186 16.57 -7.95 18.49
N GLU A 187 16.72 -8.67 19.61
CA GLU A 187 17.16 -10.09 19.58
C GLU A 187 16.17 -10.98 18.80
N ALA A 188 14.87 -10.69 18.89
CA ALA A 188 13.85 -11.35 18.11
C ALA A 188 14.04 -11.17 16.60
N GLN A 189 14.48 -9.98 16.16
CA GLN A 189 14.83 -9.74 14.75
C GLN A 189 16.12 -10.44 14.35
N ALA A 190 17.08 -10.56 15.26
CA ALA A 190 18.33 -11.32 15.02
C ALA A 190 18.09 -12.84 14.93
N SER A 191 17.12 -13.35 15.71
CA SER A 191 16.80 -14.80 15.79
C SER A 191 15.64 -15.23 14.89
N ARG A 192 15.26 -14.46 13.88
CA ARG A 192 14.13 -14.73 12.95
C ARG A 192 14.11 -16.14 12.34
N LYS A 193 15.24 -16.84 12.32
CA LYS A 193 15.32 -18.23 11.82
C LYS A 193 14.53 -19.26 12.64
N GLN A 194 14.07 -18.91 13.85
CA GLN A 194 13.38 -19.85 14.76
C GLN A 194 11.85 -19.82 14.65
N GLN A 195 11.25 -18.78 14.05
CA GLN A 195 9.80 -18.71 13.88
C GLN A 195 9.37 -19.28 12.53
N THR A 196 8.41 -20.19 12.55
CA THR A 196 7.95 -20.93 11.36
C THR A 196 6.59 -20.39 10.92
N PHE A 197 6.33 -20.36 9.61
CA PHE A 197 5.00 -20.03 9.04
C PHE A 197 3.83 -20.86 9.60
N ARG A 198 4.13 -22.03 10.19
CA ARG A 198 3.13 -22.89 10.85
C ARG A 198 2.49 -22.24 12.08
N ASP A 199 3.18 -21.29 12.72
CA ASP A 199 2.72 -20.59 13.91
C ASP A 199 1.80 -19.40 13.59
N LEU A 200 1.77 -18.95 12.33
CA LEU A 200 0.98 -17.81 11.87
C LEU A 200 -0.50 -17.87 12.27
N PRO A 201 -1.25 -18.99 12.08
CA PRO A 201 -2.68 -19.03 12.45
C PRO A 201 -2.88 -18.88 13.96
N ARG A 202 -1.99 -19.45 14.77
CA ARG A 202 -2.06 -19.38 16.24
C ARG A 202 -1.74 -17.96 16.73
N LEU A 203 -0.71 -17.34 16.19
CA LEU A 203 -0.33 -15.96 16.49
C LEU A 203 -1.42 -14.99 16.05
N PHE A 204 -2.02 -15.21 14.89
CA PHE A 204 -3.15 -14.42 14.40
C PHE A 204 -4.34 -14.49 15.37
N ALA A 205 -4.75 -15.70 15.79
CA ALA A 205 -5.84 -15.88 16.75
C ALA A 205 -5.56 -15.20 18.09
N GLN A 206 -4.31 -15.27 18.56
CA GLN A 206 -3.86 -14.55 19.75
C GLN A 206 -4.00 -13.03 19.57
N LEU A 207 -3.47 -12.49 18.49
CA LEU A 207 -3.44 -11.05 18.22
C LEU A 207 -4.87 -10.48 18.07
N VAL A 208 -5.78 -11.21 17.40
CA VAL A 208 -7.20 -10.84 17.33
C VAL A 208 -7.83 -10.82 18.72
N ARG A 209 -7.56 -11.83 19.54
CA ARG A 209 -8.08 -11.88 20.91
C ARG A 209 -7.57 -10.72 21.76
N ASP A 210 -6.27 -10.43 21.68
CA ASP A 210 -5.63 -9.36 22.47
C ASP A 210 -6.12 -7.98 22.00
N SER A 211 -6.30 -7.78 20.68
CA SER A 211 -6.87 -6.56 20.09
C SER A 211 -8.32 -6.36 20.54
N LEU A 212 -9.15 -7.40 20.51
CA LEU A 212 -10.54 -7.34 21.00
C LEU A 212 -10.60 -7.05 22.51
N HIS A 213 -9.67 -7.62 23.27
CA HIS A 213 -9.57 -7.32 24.69
C HIS A 213 -9.16 -5.86 24.94
N ALA A 214 -8.16 -5.35 24.20
CA ALA A 214 -7.73 -3.97 24.28
C ALA A 214 -8.85 -2.98 23.90
N LEU A 215 -9.63 -3.27 22.86
CA LEU A 215 -10.79 -2.44 22.47
C LEU A 215 -11.87 -2.42 23.57
N ARG A 216 -12.09 -3.53 24.26
CA ARG A 216 -13.05 -3.60 25.37
C ARG A 216 -12.58 -2.85 26.62
N THR A 217 -11.26 -2.79 26.84
CA THR A 217 -10.66 -2.17 28.03
C THR A 217 -10.32 -0.70 27.84
N CYS A 218 -10.23 -0.21 26.58
CA CYS A 218 -9.87 1.15 26.26
C CYS A 218 -10.94 1.88 25.43
N PRO A 219 -12.00 2.44 26.06
CA PRO A 219 -13.10 3.11 25.35
C PRO A 219 -12.65 4.34 24.56
N LEU A 220 -11.50 4.96 24.95
CA LEU A 220 -10.91 6.06 24.19
C LEU A 220 -10.42 5.61 22.82
N ALA A 221 -9.80 4.43 22.73
CA ALA A 221 -9.35 3.86 21.45
C ALA A 221 -10.54 3.63 20.50
N VAL A 222 -11.67 3.09 21.02
CA VAL A 222 -12.89 2.90 20.23
C VAL A 222 -13.43 4.24 19.71
N LYS A 223 -13.49 5.27 20.57
CA LYS A 223 -13.94 6.62 20.18
C LYS A 223 -13.06 7.20 19.07
N LEU A 224 -11.74 7.06 19.17
CA LEU A 224 -10.80 7.56 18.16
C LEU A 224 -10.96 6.81 16.83
N ILE A 225 -11.11 5.49 16.85
CA ILE A 225 -11.35 4.68 15.66
C ILE A 225 -12.66 5.09 14.99
N VAL A 226 -13.76 5.20 15.75
CA VAL A 226 -15.06 5.59 15.21
C VAL A 226 -15.02 7.02 14.65
N SER A 227 -14.42 7.98 15.37
CA SER A 227 -14.31 9.35 14.88
C SER A 227 -13.48 9.45 13.60
N SER A 228 -12.38 8.71 13.50
CA SER A 228 -11.56 8.63 12.30
C SER A 228 -12.35 8.03 11.12
N ALA A 229 -13.11 6.95 11.35
CA ALA A 229 -13.95 6.33 10.33
C ALA A 229 -15.04 7.29 9.84
N VAL A 230 -15.74 7.98 10.75
CA VAL A 230 -16.78 8.95 10.42
C VAL A 230 -16.26 10.11 9.57
N ILE A 231 -15.01 10.54 9.79
CA ILE A 231 -14.38 11.61 8.98
C ILE A 231 -13.91 11.07 7.62
N SER A 232 -13.35 9.84 7.59
CA SER A 232 -12.75 9.28 6.39
C SER A 232 -13.79 8.82 5.36
N ILE A 233 -14.92 8.23 5.80
CA ILE A 233 -15.97 7.70 4.91
C ILE A 233 -16.54 8.79 3.98
N PRO A 234 -17.00 9.96 4.47
CA PRO A 234 -17.51 11.02 3.59
C PRO A 234 -16.47 11.52 2.60
N SER A 235 -15.20 11.65 3.04
CA SER A 235 -14.10 12.10 2.17
C SER A 235 -13.87 11.11 1.02
N TYR A 236 -13.89 9.81 1.32
CA TYR A 236 -13.75 8.75 0.32
C TYR A 236 -14.92 8.74 -0.67
N LEU A 237 -16.15 8.76 -0.17
CA LEU A 237 -17.37 8.79 -1.00
C LEU A 237 -17.42 10.04 -1.90
N THR A 238 -17.06 11.20 -1.37
CA THR A 238 -17.00 12.44 -2.15
C THR A 238 -16.02 12.32 -3.31
N LYS A 239 -14.82 11.76 -3.06
CA LYS A 239 -13.82 11.54 -4.11
C LYS A 239 -14.36 10.60 -5.20
N MET A 240 -15.04 9.52 -4.82
CA MET A 240 -15.58 8.53 -5.75
C MET A 240 -16.73 9.09 -6.60
N PHE A 241 -17.69 9.79 -5.96
CA PHE A 241 -18.82 10.42 -6.66
C PHE A 241 -18.37 11.59 -7.54
N LEU A 242 -17.33 12.34 -7.14
CA LEU A 242 -16.79 13.42 -7.96
C LEU A 242 -16.19 12.90 -9.27
N GLN A 243 -15.48 11.77 -9.24
CA GLN A 243 -14.95 11.14 -10.45
C GLN A 243 -16.06 10.75 -11.42
N GLN A 244 -17.14 10.15 -10.90
CA GLN A 244 -18.31 9.80 -11.72
C GLN A 244 -18.97 11.04 -12.32
N ARG A 245 -19.15 12.10 -11.52
CA ARG A 245 -19.82 13.35 -11.99
C ARG A 245 -18.99 14.06 -13.05
N LEU A 246 -17.67 14.04 -12.95
CA LEU A 246 -16.79 14.60 -13.97
C LEU A 246 -16.90 13.86 -15.30
N MET A 247 -17.11 12.54 -15.29
CA MET A 247 -17.34 11.77 -16.53
C MET A 247 -18.68 12.08 -17.19
N GLU A 248 -19.72 12.45 -16.40
CA GLU A 248 -21.02 12.83 -16.95
C GLU A 248 -21.04 14.24 -17.58
N LEU A 249 -20.08 15.09 -17.20
CA LEU A 249 -20.00 16.49 -17.62
C LEU A 249 -19.02 16.76 -18.77
N GLY A 250 -18.11 15.82 -19.06
CA GLY A 250 -17.06 15.97 -20.07
C GLY A 250 -17.16 15.09 -21.24
#